data_6040d063e52d9ee818a5c6ed90c379b4
#
_entry.id   6040d063e52d9ee818a5c6ed90c379b4
#
_cell.length_a   1.000
_cell.length_b   1.000
_cell.length_c   1.000
_cell.angle_alpha   90.00
_cell.angle_beta   90.00
_cell.angle_gamma   90.00
#
_symmetry.space_group_name_H-M   'P 1'
#
loop_
_entity.id
_entity.type
_entity.pdbx_description
1 polymer ?
#
loop_
_entity_poly.entity_id
_entity_poly.type
_entity_poly.pdbx_seq_one_letter_code
_entity_poly.pdbx_strand_id
1 'polypeptide(L)'
;MWTVLIAHHDAAFAEQLAAELRTAGYRIIDCSGPWPPAERCIRCDKGYCPLTESADLMIYDPRMTGVDASGRRYNLAVDSARAHPEVPMLLAWPPDEVPDAGTLRAIRLDAPNVHVAANTPAGRSRQVHQLIAEARAAEVLP
;
A
#
# COMPACT_ATOMS: atom_id res chain seq x y z
N MET A 1 3.76 -14.26 -12.54
CA MET A 1 3.40 -12.82 -12.59
C MET A 1 3.13 -12.33 -11.19
N TRP A 2 3.81 -11.30 -10.77
CA TRP A 2 3.61 -10.71 -9.44
C TRP A 2 2.39 -9.79 -9.44
N THR A 3 1.73 -9.72 -8.28
CA THR A 3 0.50 -8.96 -8.07
C THR A 3 0.78 -7.76 -7.17
N VAL A 4 0.36 -6.57 -7.61
CA VAL A 4 0.46 -5.33 -6.85
C VAL A 4 -0.94 -4.83 -6.51
N LEU A 5 -1.21 -4.62 -5.23
CA LEU A 5 -2.43 -3.98 -4.77
C LEU A 5 -2.22 -2.47 -4.72
N ILE A 6 -3.12 -1.72 -5.35
CA ILE A 6 -3.13 -0.26 -5.26
C ILE A 6 -4.40 0.16 -4.52
N ALA A 7 -4.22 0.71 -3.31
CA ALA A 7 -5.30 1.24 -2.49
C ALA A 7 -5.11 2.75 -2.34
N HIS A 8 -5.84 3.53 -3.11
CA HIS A 8 -5.64 4.98 -3.19
C HIS A 8 -6.95 5.72 -3.44
N HIS A 9 -7.14 6.84 -2.72
CA HIS A 9 -8.33 7.69 -2.88
C HIS A 9 -8.27 8.58 -4.12
N ASP A 10 -7.08 8.95 -4.59
CA ASP A 10 -6.92 9.73 -5.82
C ASP A 10 -7.04 8.80 -7.01
N ALA A 11 -8.23 8.78 -7.65
CA ALA A 11 -8.53 7.86 -8.73
C ALA A 11 -7.63 8.07 -9.96
N ALA A 12 -7.34 9.31 -10.31
CA ALA A 12 -6.49 9.62 -11.46
C ALA A 12 -5.05 9.14 -11.24
N PHE A 13 -4.52 9.36 -10.03
CA PHE A 13 -3.18 8.91 -9.66
C PHE A 13 -3.12 7.38 -9.59
N ALA A 14 -4.14 6.73 -9.04
CA ALA A 14 -4.24 5.27 -9.00
C ALA A 14 -4.27 4.66 -10.40
N GLU A 15 -5.01 5.24 -11.35
CA GLU A 15 -5.01 4.80 -12.75
C GLU A 15 -3.65 4.94 -13.41
N GLN A 16 -2.96 6.04 -13.13
CA GLN A 16 -1.61 6.26 -13.65
C GLN A 16 -0.64 5.20 -13.14
N LEU A 17 -0.65 4.94 -11.83
CA LEU A 17 0.17 3.90 -11.22
C LEU A 17 -0.15 2.52 -11.80
N ALA A 18 -1.42 2.20 -11.95
CA ALA A 18 -1.86 0.93 -12.50
C ALA A 18 -1.36 0.74 -13.95
N ALA A 19 -1.49 1.77 -14.78
CA ALA A 19 -1.02 1.73 -16.18
C ALA A 19 0.50 1.52 -16.25
N GLU A 20 1.26 2.25 -15.45
CA GLU A 20 2.72 2.10 -15.36
C GLU A 20 3.13 0.66 -15.02
N LEU A 21 2.51 0.09 -14.01
CA LEU A 21 2.87 -1.22 -13.51
C LEU A 21 2.38 -2.35 -14.39
N ARG A 22 1.21 -2.22 -15.03
CA ARG A 22 0.77 -3.17 -16.04
C ARG A 22 1.72 -3.20 -17.22
N THR A 23 2.18 -2.04 -17.68
CA THR A 23 3.19 -1.94 -18.75
C THR A 23 4.49 -2.64 -18.34
N ALA A 24 4.84 -2.59 -17.07
CA ALA A 24 6.02 -3.27 -16.55
C ALA A 24 5.80 -4.78 -16.30
N GLY A 25 4.60 -5.30 -16.53
CA GLY A 25 4.30 -6.73 -16.45
C GLY A 25 3.65 -7.21 -15.17
N TYR A 26 3.18 -6.31 -14.31
CA TYR A 26 2.52 -6.70 -13.07
C TYR A 26 1.01 -6.86 -13.25
N ARG A 27 0.45 -7.77 -12.47
CA ARG A 27 -1.00 -7.88 -12.29
C ARG A 27 -1.42 -6.86 -11.23
N ILE A 28 -2.47 -6.09 -11.52
CA ILE A 28 -2.93 -5.03 -10.62
C ILE A 28 -4.28 -5.39 -10.01
N ILE A 29 -4.36 -5.25 -8.68
CA ILE A 29 -5.62 -5.24 -7.95
C ILE A 29 -5.82 -3.82 -7.46
N ASP A 30 -6.97 -3.23 -7.79
CA ASP A 30 -7.28 -1.85 -7.48
C ASP A 30 -8.37 -1.77 -6.41
N CYS A 31 -8.18 -0.87 -5.44
CA CYS A 31 -9.13 -0.63 -4.36
C CYS A 31 -9.17 0.86 -4.07
N SER A 32 -10.36 1.48 -4.18
CA SER A 32 -10.52 2.88 -3.83
C SER A 32 -10.55 3.13 -2.32
N GLY A 33 -10.64 2.05 -1.53
CA GLY A 33 -10.70 2.12 -0.07
C GLY A 33 -12.06 2.56 0.47
N PRO A 34 -12.21 2.59 1.80
CA PRO A 34 -13.41 3.12 2.42
C PRO A 34 -13.46 4.63 2.31
N TRP A 35 -14.64 5.17 2.03
CA TRP A 35 -14.87 6.60 1.86
C TRP A 35 -15.72 7.17 3.00
N PRO A 36 -15.51 8.45 3.40
CA PRO A 36 -16.42 9.13 4.32
C PRO A 36 -17.86 9.20 3.75
N PRO A 37 -18.90 9.23 4.61
CA PRO A 37 -18.82 9.27 6.08
C PRO A 37 -18.63 7.90 6.73
N ALA A 38 -18.93 6.81 6.04
CA ALA A 38 -18.94 5.49 6.64
C ALA A 38 -17.52 4.98 6.97
N GLU A 39 -16.55 5.24 6.12
CA GLU A 39 -15.14 4.81 6.26
C GLU A 39 -15.01 3.33 6.65
N ARG A 40 -15.84 2.46 6.05
CA ARG A 40 -15.88 1.04 6.36
C ARG A 40 -15.69 0.20 5.11
N CYS A 41 -15.00 -0.92 5.28
CA CYS A 41 -14.79 -1.92 4.24
C CYS A 41 -14.72 -3.29 4.92
N ILE A 42 -14.49 -4.34 4.15
CA ILE A 42 -14.37 -5.72 4.69
C ILE A 42 -13.32 -5.78 5.80
N ARG A 43 -12.19 -5.08 5.65
CA ARG A 43 -11.14 -5.03 6.66
C ARG A 43 -11.65 -4.44 7.98
N CYS A 44 -12.42 -3.35 7.92
CA CYS A 44 -13.01 -2.73 9.11
C CYS A 44 -13.96 -3.68 9.83
N ASP A 45 -14.74 -4.43 9.07
CA ASP A 45 -15.78 -5.32 9.61
C ASP A 45 -15.25 -6.68 10.03
N LYS A 46 -14.27 -7.24 9.33
CA LYS A 46 -13.78 -8.61 9.51
C LYS A 46 -12.37 -8.71 10.07
N GLY A 47 -11.64 -7.59 10.13
CA GLY A 47 -10.25 -7.57 10.58
C GLY A 47 -9.23 -8.07 9.56
N TYR A 48 -9.65 -8.39 8.34
CA TYR A 48 -8.75 -8.79 7.27
C TYR A 48 -9.27 -8.29 5.91
N CYS A 49 -8.37 -8.23 4.93
CA CYS A 49 -8.71 -7.85 3.56
C CYS A 49 -8.25 -8.93 2.59
N PRO A 50 -9.17 -9.58 1.86
CA PRO A 50 -8.78 -10.61 0.89
C PRO A 50 -7.84 -10.12 -0.20
N LEU A 51 -7.90 -8.84 -0.55
CA LEU A 51 -7.05 -8.25 -1.57
C LEU A 51 -5.59 -8.17 -1.12
N THR A 52 -5.34 -7.85 0.15
CA THR A 52 -3.98 -7.79 0.68
C THR A 52 -3.33 -9.16 0.78
N GLU A 53 -4.11 -10.20 1.03
CA GLU A 53 -3.61 -11.57 1.15
C GLU A 53 -3.01 -12.12 -0.15
N SER A 54 -3.49 -11.63 -1.30
CA SER A 54 -2.99 -12.08 -2.61
C SER A 54 -1.93 -11.18 -3.21
N ALA A 55 -1.56 -10.09 -2.54
CA ALA A 55 -0.61 -9.11 -3.05
C ALA A 55 0.83 -9.49 -2.73
N ASP A 56 1.71 -9.30 -3.70
CA ASP A 56 3.16 -9.41 -3.52
C ASP A 56 3.77 -8.09 -3.06
N LEU A 57 3.08 -6.98 -3.31
CA LEU A 57 3.43 -5.64 -2.85
C LEU A 57 2.16 -4.81 -2.77
N MET A 58 2.12 -3.89 -1.80
CA MET A 58 1.00 -2.98 -1.60
C MET A 58 1.44 -1.54 -1.84
N ILE A 59 0.63 -0.78 -2.56
CA ILE A 59 0.79 0.68 -2.69
C ILE A 59 -0.43 1.32 -2.06
N TYR A 60 -0.22 2.13 -1.02
CA TYR A 60 -1.30 2.73 -0.25
C TYR A 60 -1.25 4.25 -0.26
N ASP A 61 -2.44 4.84 -0.28
CA ASP A 61 -2.60 6.25 0.07
C ASP A 61 -2.35 6.39 1.57
N PRO A 62 -1.34 7.17 1.98
CA PRO A 62 -1.01 7.32 3.39
C PRO A 62 -2.09 8.02 4.21
N ARG A 63 -3.05 8.67 3.55
CA ARG A 63 -4.16 9.39 4.18
C ARG A 63 -5.39 8.53 4.41
N MET A 64 -5.41 7.31 3.88
CA MET A 64 -6.57 6.42 3.96
C MET A 64 -6.83 5.98 5.39
N THR A 65 -8.06 6.20 5.87
CA THR A 65 -8.49 5.83 7.21
C THR A 65 -9.66 4.86 7.19
N GLY A 66 -9.80 4.10 8.26
CA GLY A 66 -10.94 3.24 8.49
C GLY A 66 -11.50 3.46 9.89
N VAL A 67 -12.66 2.87 10.17
CA VAL A 67 -13.32 2.93 11.47
C VAL A 67 -13.50 1.50 11.98
N ASP A 68 -13.00 1.21 13.18
CA ASP A 68 -13.12 -0.12 13.78
C ASP A 68 -14.53 -0.35 14.38
N ALA A 69 -14.75 -1.54 14.94
CA ALA A 69 -16.04 -1.92 15.53
C ALA A 69 -16.46 -1.02 16.68
N SER A 70 -15.51 -0.37 17.37
CA SER A 70 -15.79 0.57 18.48
C SER A 70 -16.07 2.00 17.98
N GLY A 71 -15.99 2.24 16.67
CA GLY A 71 -16.15 3.57 16.09
C GLY A 71 -14.87 4.40 16.09
N ARG A 72 -13.73 3.81 16.45
CA ARG A 72 -12.45 4.48 16.49
C ARG A 72 -11.81 4.50 15.09
N ARG A 73 -11.33 5.69 14.71
CA ARG A 73 -10.63 5.87 13.43
C ARG A 73 -9.18 5.43 13.53
N TYR A 74 -8.68 4.78 12.49
CA TYR A 74 -7.28 4.33 12.41
C TYR A 74 -6.73 4.50 11.00
N ASN A 75 -5.40 4.50 10.86
CA ASN A 75 -4.74 4.58 9.56
C ASN A 75 -4.68 3.20 8.90
N LEU A 76 -5.32 3.07 7.75
CA LEU A 76 -5.41 1.80 7.04
C LEU A 76 -4.08 1.32 6.47
N ALA A 77 -3.23 2.23 6.01
CA ALA A 77 -1.92 1.86 5.49
C ALA A 77 -1.05 1.22 6.59
N VAL A 78 -0.97 1.88 7.74
CA VAL A 78 -0.20 1.36 8.88
C VAL A 78 -0.73 0.00 9.33
N ASP A 79 -2.06 -0.11 9.46
CA ASP A 79 -2.70 -1.34 9.90
C ASP A 79 -2.46 -2.49 8.92
N SER A 80 -2.55 -2.23 7.62
CA SER A 80 -2.27 -3.23 6.58
C SER A 80 -0.81 -3.66 6.57
N ALA A 81 0.12 -2.73 6.75
CA ALA A 81 1.55 -3.04 6.82
C ALA A 81 1.88 -3.93 8.02
N ARG A 82 1.28 -3.65 9.17
CA ARG A 82 1.47 -4.44 10.38
C ARG A 82 0.87 -5.84 10.28
N ALA A 83 -0.26 -5.96 9.59
CA ALA A 83 -0.93 -7.25 9.41
C ALA A 83 -0.17 -8.17 8.44
N HIS A 84 0.61 -7.59 7.53
CA HIS A 84 1.37 -8.31 6.50
C HIS A 84 2.83 -7.87 6.48
N PRO A 85 3.60 -8.14 7.54
CA PRO A 85 4.98 -7.64 7.63
C PRO A 85 5.94 -8.20 6.57
N GLU A 86 5.58 -9.34 5.97
CA GLU A 86 6.34 -9.99 4.90
C GLU A 86 6.09 -9.37 3.52
N VAL A 87 5.06 -8.53 3.39
CA VAL A 87 4.70 -7.88 2.13
C VAL A 87 5.21 -6.44 2.15
N PRO A 88 6.08 -6.04 1.21
CA PRO A 88 6.52 -4.65 1.16
C PRO A 88 5.38 -3.70 0.82
N MET A 89 5.41 -2.51 1.41
CA MET A 89 4.42 -1.47 1.16
C MET A 89 5.10 -0.19 0.71
N LEU A 90 4.56 0.42 -0.33
CA LEU A 90 4.91 1.77 -0.76
C LEU A 90 3.80 2.74 -0.36
N LEU A 91 4.17 3.82 0.32
CA LEU A 91 3.29 4.95 0.54
C LEU A 91 3.45 5.93 -0.62
N ALA A 92 2.36 6.20 -1.32
CA ALA A 92 2.36 7.04 -2.51
C ALA A 92 1.52 8.30 -2.28
N TRP A 93 2.18 9.43 -2.05
CA TRP A 93 1.51 10.72 -2.01
C TRP A 93 1.21 11.20 -3.43
N PRO A 94 0.10 11.93 -3.66
CA PRO A 94 -0.13 12.59 -4.94
C PRO A 94 1.05 13.49 -5.30
N PRO A 95 1.30 13.75 -6.60
CA PRO A 95 2.51 14.45 -7.04
C PRO A 95 2.73 15.84 -6.45
N ASP A 96 1.65 16.51 -6.03
CA ASP A 96 1.66 17.87 -5.48
C ASP A 96 1.74 17.89 -3.94
N GLU A 97 1.84 16.73 -3.29
CA GLU A 97 1.94 16.63 -1.83
C GLU A 97 3.32 16.17 -1.38
N VAL A 98 3.78 16.72 -0.27
CA VAL A 98 5.07 16.38 0.33
C VAL A 98 4.85 15.54 1.59
N PRO A 99 5.54 14.40 1.74
CA PRO A 99 5.44 13.59 2.95
C PRO A 99 5.91 14.35 4.19
N ASP A 100 5.18 14.20 5.28
CA ASP A 100 5.61 14.70 6.58
C ASP A 100 6.67 13.74 7.16
N ALA A 101 7.89 14.24 7.37
CA ALA A 101 9.01 13.45 7.85
C ALA A 101 8.78 12.82 9.23
N GLY A 102 8.10 13.54 10.12
CA GLY A 102 7.77 13.03 11.45
C GLY A 102 6.79 11.87 11.40
N THR A 103 5.75 11.99 10.57
CA THR A 103 4.77 10.94 10.35
C THR A 103 5.43 9.70 9.75
N LEU A 104 6.29 9.88 8.73
CA LEU A 104 7.03 8.78 8.11
C LEU A 104 7.89 8.03 9.11
N ARG A 105 8.61 8.76 9.96
CA ARG A 105 9.46 8.15 10.99
C ARG A 105 8.64 7.31 11.95
N ALA A 106 7.52 7.83 12.42
CA ALA A 106 6.63 7.12 13.32
C ALA A 106 6.08 5.83 12.69
N ILE A 107 5.66 5.90 11.43
CA ILE A 107 5.16 4.74 10.70
C ILE A 107 6.24 3.66 10.57
N ARG A 108 7.46 4.04 10.20
CA ARG A 108 8.56 3.10 9.96
C ARG A 108 9.06 2.41 11.22
N LEU A 109 8.92 3.05 12.38
CA LEU A 109 9.23 2.42 13.66
C LEU A 109 8.28 1.26 13.96
N ASP A 110 7.00 1.41 13.61
CA ASP A 110 5.98 0.40 13.86
C ASP A 110 5.84 -0.62 12.73
N ALA A 111 6.22 -0.24 11.50
CA ALA A 111 6.05 -1.05 10.30
C ALA A 111 7.29 -0.94 9.41
N PRO A 112 8.33 -1.77 9.65
CA PRO A 112 9.59 -1.67 8.91
C PRO A 112 9.50 -2.06 7.43
N ASN A 113 8.41 -2.70 7.01
CA ASN A 113 8.14 -3.04 5.61
C ASN A 113 7.59 -1.88 4.79
N VAL A 114 7.46 -0.69 5.37
CA VAL A 114 6.94 0.52 4.71
C VAL A 114 8.07 1.33 4.09
N HIS A 115 7.88 1.73 2.83
CA HIS A 115 8.81 2.57 2.07
C HIS A 115 8.02 3.70 1.39
N VAL A 116 8.71 4.76 1.00
CA VAL A 116 8.10 5.86 0.25
C VAL A 116 8.27 5.59 -1.25
N ALA A 117 7.19 5.75 -2.01
CA ALA A 117 7.22 5.56 -3.46
C ALA A 117 8.11 6.60 -4.14
N ALA A 118 8.90 6.16 -5.12
CA ALA A 118 9.72 7.04 -5.94
C ALA A 118 8.85 8.01 -6.75
N ASN A 119 9.42 9.16 -7.12
CA ASN A 119 8.70 10.27 -7.77
C ASN A 119 8.49 10.08 -9.28
N THR A 120 9.17 9.13 -9.89
CA THR A 120 9.10 8.92 -11.35
C THR A 120 8.55 7.54 -11.67
N PRO A 121 7.87 7.37 -12.84
CA PRO A 121 7.39 6.05 -13.26
C PRO A 121 8.49 4.99 -13.33
N ALA A 122 9.62 5.32 -13.92
CA ALA A 122 10.75 4.40 -14.02
C ALA A 122 11.31 4.04 -12.64
N GLY A 123 11.42 5.02 -11.75
CA GLY A 123 11.88 4.82 -10.37
C GLY A 123 10.93 3.92 -9.59
N ARG A 124 9.62 4.13 -9.73
CA ARG A 124 8.61 3.29 -9.07
C ARG A 124 8.65 1.84 -9.57
N SER A 125 8.77 1.64 -10.89
CA SER A 125 8.85 0.29 -11.47
C SER A 125 10.07 -0.46 -10.95
N ARG A 126 11.23 0.18 -10.90
CA ARG A 126 12.45 -0.41 -10.34
C ARG A 126 12.28 -0.73 -8.86
N GLN A 127 11.69 0.18 -8.09
CA GLN A 127 11.45 0.03 -6.66
C GLN A 127 10.53 -1.16 -6.39
N VAL A 128 9.43 -1.30 -7.12
CA VAL A 128 8.49 -2.42 -6.99
C VAL A 128 9.21 -3.73 -7.27
N HIS A 129 9.95 -3.81 -8.36
CA HIS A 129 10.68 -5.04 -8.73
C HIS A 129 11.69 -5.43 -7.65
N GLN A 130 12.49 -4.47 -7.19
CA GLN A 130 13.51 -4.71 -6.18
C GLN A 130 12.92 -5.20 -4.86
N LEU A 131 11.86 -4.54 -4.38
CA LEU A 131 11.25 -4.90 -3.11
C LEU A 131 10.59 -6.28 -3.15
N ILE A 132 9.91 -6.63 -4.25
CA ILE A 132 9.32 -7.96 -4.38
C ILE A 132 10.42 -9.02 -4.48
N ALA A 133 11.47 -8.77 -5.25
CA ALA A 133 12.58 -9.71 -5.39
C ALA A 133 13.27 -9.96 -4.05
N GLU A 134 13.51 -8.93 -3.25
CA GLU A 134 14.09 -9.05 -1.92
C GLU A 134 13.19 -9.84 -0.98
N ALA A 135 11.88 -9.58 -0.99
CA ALA A 135 10.92 -10.31 -0.17
C ALA A 135 10.86 -11.79 -0.54
N ARG A 136 10.87 -12.10 -1.85
CA ARG A 136 10.88 -13.49 -2.32
C ARG A 136 12.19 -14.21 -1.99
N ALA A 137 13.32 -13.55 -2.08
CA ALA A 137 14.60 -14.10 -1.69
C ALA A 137 14.64 -14.45 -0.20
N ALA A 138 14.06 -13.62 0.65
CA ALA A 138 13.97 -13.86 2.09
C ALA A 138 13.14 -15.11 2.44
N GLU A 139 12.11 -15.43 1.65
CA GLU A 139 11.28 -16.62 1.84
C GLU A 139 12.03 -17.93 1.56
N VAL A 140 13.05 -17.88 0.71
CA VAL A 140 13.82 -19.06 0.31
C VAL A 140 14.93 -19.40 1.30
N LEU A 141 15.39 -18.41 2.08
CA LEU A 141 16.45 -18.60 3.06
C LEU A 141 15.95 -19.38 4.28
N PRO A 142 16.70 -20.40 4.74
CA PRO A 142 16.34 -21.18 5.92
C PRO A 142 16.41 -20.35 7.21
#